data_f7669a03c1ba18eae180bf2922af9bdf
#
_entry.id   f7669a03c1ba18eae180bf2922af9bdf
#
_cell.length_a   1.000
_cell.length_b   1.000
_cell.length_c   1.000
_cell.angle_alpha   90.00
_cell.angle_beta   90.00
_cell.angle_gamma   90.00
#
_symmetry.space_group_name_H-M   'P 1'
#
loop_
_entity.id
_entity.type
_entity.pdbx_description
1 polymer ?
#
loop_
_entity_poly.entity_id
_entity_poly.type
_entity_poly.pdbx_seq_one_letter_code
_entity_poly.pdbx_strand_id
1 'polypeptide(L)'
;MQPYIKSLEQLVYPQYCNRCEISLSEGEQLYCSQCRVADIKPTKLGNWVRGLQTHHNLDYAISFYCFGEVIQAYIHHLKYSSWNSFLTRLINNAVKAEELPMEASDAVMLPIPLHRVRQRDRAFDQAAVIARELAQQWNLTMDESLLKRKKYTKTQTTLSIQERQENMYMAFQTAENTPKAVILVDDVLTTGSTADACAVRLRENGSTWVGLVTLATPKLKKKYR
;
A
#
# COMPACT_ATOMS: atom_id res chain seq x y z
N MET A 1 -21.87 27.95 -10.83
CA MET A 1 -20.83 28.68 -11.61
C MET A 1 -19.49 27.95 -11.74
N GLN A 2 -19.20 26.89 -10.98
CA GLN A 2 -17.92 26.14 -11.08
C GLN A 2 -17.75 25.17 -12.29
N PRO A 3 -18.76 24.51 -12.86
CA PRO A 3 -18.54 23.57 -13.96
C PRO A 3 -18.07 24.22 -15.27
N TYR A 4 -18.54 25.42 -15.57
CA TYR A 4 -18.20 26.10 -16.84
C TYR A 4 -16.75 26.60 -16.93
N ILE A 5 -16.12 26.93 -15.80
CA ILE A 5 -14.72 27.39 -15.76
C ILE A 5 -13.77 26.23 -16.05
N LYS A 6 -14.03 25.02 -15.51
CA LYS A 6 -13.21 23.82 -15.78
C LYS A 6 -13.29 23.36 -17.24
N SER A 7 -14.46 23.48 -17.87
CA SER A 7 -14.62 23.14 -19.29
C SER A 7 -13.84 24.10 -20.20
N LEU A 8 -13.75 25.39 -19.85
CA LEU A 8 -12.96 26.37 -20.57
C LEU A 8 -11.44 26.16 -20.36
N GLU A 9 -11.01 25.78 -19.17
CA GLU A 9 -9.61 25.43 -18.87
C GLU A 9 -9.16 24.21 -19.70
N GLN A 10 -10.01 23.20 -19.88
CA GLN A 10 -9.71 22.03 -20.72
C GLN A 10 -9.64 22.36 -22.21
N LEU A 11 -10.36 23.38 -22.67
CA LEU A 11 -10.28 23.87 -24.06
C LEU A 11 -8.96 24.61 -24.34
N VAL A 12 -8.41 25.30 -23.34
CA VAL A 12 -7.17 26.09 -23.46
C VAL A 12 -5.94 25.25 -23.11
N TYR A 13 -6.08 24.30 -22.13
CA TYR A 13 -5.01 23.41 -21.69
C TYR A 13 -5.51 21.96 -21.65
N PRO A 14 -5.72 21.31 -22.81
CA PRO A 14 -6.17 19.93 -22.86
C PRO A 14 -5.14 19.01 -22.18
N GLN A 15 -5.61 18.20 -21.27
CA GLN A 15 -4.79 17.14 -20.69
C GLN A 15 -4.84 15.90 -21.60
N TYR A 16 -3.71 15.28 -21.82
CA TYR A 16 -3.60 14.10 -22.67
C TYR A 16 -3.25 12.86 -21.86
N CYS A 17 -3.73 11.72 -22.33
CA CYS A 17 -3.38 10.43 -21.76
C CYS A 17 -1.87 10.16 -21.91
N ASN A 18 -1.19 9.87 -20.80
CA ASN A 18 0.26 9.61 -20.81
C ASN A 18 0.68 8.37 -21.61
N ARG A 19 -0.27 7.58 -22.11
CA ARG A 19 0.02 6.35 -22.87
C ARG A 19 -0.37 6.41 -24.34
N CYS A 20 -1.54 6.95 -24.67
CA CYS A 20 -2.07 6.96 -26.03
C CYS A 20 -2.29 8.36 -26.57
N GLU A 21 -1.93 9.39 -25.82
CA GLU A 21 -1.97 10.81 -26.19
C GLU A 21 -3.36 11.34 -26.60
N ILE A 22 -4.42 10.55 -26.37
CA ILE A 22 -5.79 11.04 -26.58
C ILE A 22 -6.13 12.08 -25.50
N SER A 23 -6.92 13.09 -25.86
CA SER A 23 -7.41 14.09 -24.91
C SER A 23 -8.23 13.41 -23.81
N LEU A 24 -7.97 13.77 -22.56
CA LEU A 24 -8.67 13.22 -21.40
C LEU A 24 -10.04 13.88 -21.26
N SER A 25 -11.05 13.06 -21.00
CA SER A 25 -12.41 13.50 -20.72
C SER A 25 -12.52 14.04 -19.27
N GLU A 26 -13.62 14.71 -18.97
CA GLU A 26 -13.89 15.20 -17.62
C GLU A 26 -13.86 14.04 -16.60
N GLY A 27 -13.09 14.23 -15.54
CA GLY A 27 -12.87 13.23 -14.49
C GLY A 27 -11.83 12.15 -14.80
N GLU A 28 -11.23 12.19 -16.00
CA GLU A 28 -10.03 11.41 -16.31
C GLU A 28 -8.77 12.19 -15.90
N GLN A 29 -7.76 11.46 -15.46
CA GLN A 29 -6.50 12.03 -15.00
C GLN A 29 -5.37 11.07 -15.37
N LEU A 30 -4.24 11.58 -15.86
CA LEU A 30 -3.05 10.86 -16.33
C LEU A 30 -3.32 9.86 -17.46
N TYR A 31 -4.37 9.07 -17.37
CA TYR A 31 -4.69 8.01 -18.33
C TYR A 31 -6.19 8.02 -18.66
N CYS A 32 -6.53 7.82 -19.93
CA CYS A 32 -7.91 7.62 -20.35
C CYS A 32 -8.47 6.29 -19.80
N SER A 33 -9.80 6.16 -19.82
CA SER A 33 -10.51 4.98 -19.31
C SER A 33 -10.03 3.67 -19.96
N GLN A 34 -9.78 3.68 -21.27
CA GLN A 34 -9.30 2.50 -21.99
C GLN A 34 -7.89 2.07 -21.54
N CYS A 35 -6.95 3.01 -21.44
CA CYS A 35 -5.59 2.70 -20.99
C CYS A 35 -5.56 2.24 -19.51
N ARG A 36 -6.42 2.81 -18.66
CA ARG A 36 -6.58 2.38 -17.28
C ARG A 36 -7.05 0.94 -17.20
N VAL A 37 -8.14 0.60 -17.87
CA VAL A 37 -8.70 -0.76 -17.88
C VAL A 37 -7.71 -1.78 -18.44
N ALA A 38 -6.95 -1.41 -19.47
CA ALA A 38 -5.97 -2.32 -20.07
C ALA A 38 -4.78 -2.64 -19.16
N ASP A 39 -4.37 -1.71 -18.29
CA ASP A 39 -3.19 -1.87 -17.45
C ASP A 39 -3.50 -2.26 -15.99
N ILE A 40 -4.65 -1.83 -15.45
CA ILE A 40 -5.07 -2.18 -14.10
C ILE A 40 -5.55 -3.63 -14.09
N LYS A 41 -4.65 -4.54 -13.70
CA LYS A 41 -4.95 -5.96 -13.61
C LYS A 41 -5.04 -6.37 -12.16
N PRO A 42 -6.22 -6.84 -11.69
CA PRO A 42 -6.30 -7.44 -10.38
C PRO A 42 -5.36 -8.64 -10.30
N THR A 43 -4.82 -8.88 -9.13
CA THR A 43 -4.09 -10.11 -8.85
C THR A 43 -5.08 -11.26 -8.74
N LYS A 44 -4.57 -12.50 -8.73
CA LYS A 44 -5.37 -13.61 -8.21
C LYS A 44 -5.47 -13.38 -6.71
N LEU A 45 -6.68 -13.20 -6.24
CA LEU A 45 -6.97 -13.03 -4.82
C LEU A 45 -6.63 -14.32 -4.05
N GLY A 46 -6.35 -14.16 -2.78
CA GLY A 46 -6.00 -15.25 -1.88
C GLY A 46 -4.71 -14.98 -1.11
N ASN A 47 -4.46 -15.84 -0.13
CA ASN A 47 -3.32 -15.65 0.77
C ASN A 47 -1.98 -15.90 0.07
N TRP A 48 -1.16 -14.88 0.00
CA TRP A 48 0.15 -14.86 -0.66
C TRP A 48 1.32 -15.21 0.24
N VAL A 49 1.09 -15.46 1.53
CA VAL A 49 2.16 -15.70 2.51
C VAL A 49 3.15 -16.74 2.02
N ARG A 50 2.69 -17.85 1.46
CA ARG A 50 3.57 -18.92 0.95
C ARG A 50 4.43 -18.51 -0.26
N GLY A 51 4.06 -17.44 -0.94
CA GLY A 51 4.80 -16.89 -2.09
C GLY A 51 5.83 -15.82 -1.73
N LEU A 52 5.87 -15.38 -0.47
CA LEU A 52 6.81 -14.37 0.00
C LEU A 52 8.18 -15.00 0.29
N GLN A 53 9.25 -14.25 0.02
CA GLN A 53 10.62 -14.67 0.32
C GLN A 53 10.93 -14.64 1.83
N THR A 54 10.26 -13.74 2.54
CA THR A 54 10.33 -13.58 3.99
C THR A 54 8.91 -13.51 4.51
N HIS A 55 8.44 -14.55 5.20
CA HIS A 55 7.03 -14.66 5.58
C HIS A 55 6.79 -15.37 6.92
N HIS A 56 7.84 -15.60 7.69
CA HIS A 56 7.75 -16.44 8.89
C HIS A 56 6.83 -15.87 9.99
N ASN A 57 6.55 -14.56 9.95
CA ASN A 57 5.79 -13.86 10.98
C ASN A 57 4.45 -13.29 10.51
N LEU A 58 4.09 -13.55 9.25
CA LEU A 58 2.79 -13.18 8.68
C LEU A 58 1.88 -14.40 8.57
N ASP A 59 0.63 -14.29 9.01
CA ASP A 59 -0.41 -15.31 8.87
C ASP A 59 -1.17 -15.19 7.55
N TYR A 60 -1.26 -13.95 7.04
CA TYR A 60 -2.03 -13.61 5.85
C TYR A 60 -1.35 -12.51 5.07
N ALA A 61 -1.39 -12.56 3.75
CA ALA A 61 -0.93 -11.49 2.89
C ALA A 61 -1.71 -11.43 1.59
N ILE A 62 -2.23 -10.28 1.24
CA ILE A 62 -2.86 -10.03 -0.06
C ILE A 62 -2.31 -8.77 -0.71
N SER A 63 -2.40 -8.75 -2.03
CA SER A 63 -2.13 -7.58 -2.84
C SER A 63 -3.19 -7.48 -3.92
N PHE A 64 -3.85 -6.34 -4.06
CA PHE A 64 -5.03 -6.22 -4.91
C PHE A 64 -4.71 -6.19 -6.40
N TYR A 65 -3.62 -5.52 -6.79
CA TYR A 65 -3.32 -5.27 -8.20
C TYR A 65 -1.91 -5.69 -8.57
N CYS A 66 -1.73 -6.05 -9.86
CA CYS A 66 -0.40 -6.17 -10.43
C CYS A 66 0.22 -4.78 -10.61
N PHE A 67 1.47 -4.61 -10.18
CA PHE A 67 2.21 -3.36 -10.32
C PHE A 67 2.51 -3.13 -11.82
N GLY A 68 1.92 -2.11 -12.39
CA GLY A 68 2.08 -1.67 -13.77
C GLY A 68 2.27 -0.15 -13.84
N GLU A 69 2.48 0.39 -15.03
CA GLU A 69 2.73 1.83 -15.22
C GLU A 69 1.62 2.71 -14.64
N VAL A 70 0.36 2.32 -14.87
CA VAL A 70 -0.79 3.07 -14.38
C VAL A 70 -0.85 3.06 -12.86
N ILE A 71 -0.74 1.90 -12.22
CA ILE A 71 -0.73 1.79 -10.75
C ILE A 71 0.47 2.54 -10.15
N GLN A 72 1.65 2.43 -10.76
CA GLN A 72 2.84 3.14 -10.33
C GLN A 72 2.64 4.65 -10.38
N ALA A 73 2.11 5.18 -11.49
CA ALA A 73 1.82 6.59 -11.63
C ALA A 73 0.81 7.06 -10.58
N TYR A 74 -0.27 6.30 -10.34
CA TYR A 74 -1.24 6.64 -9.32
C TYR A 74 -0.65 6.61 -7.91
N ILE A 75 0.12 5.59 -7.53
CA ILE A 75 0.82 5.55 -6.23
C ILE A 75 1.77 6.74 -6.10
N HIS A 76 2.47 7.11 -7.17
CA HIS A 76 3.34 8.29 -7.17
C HIS A 76 2.56 9.60 -6.99
N HIS A 77 1.39 9.73 -7.63
CA HIS A 77 0.55 10.92 -7.58
C HIS A 77 -0.38 10.98 -6.36
N LEU A 78 -0.52 9.90 -5.57
CA LEU A 78 -1.19 9.96 -4.26
C LEU A 78 -0.60 11.01 -3.32
N LYS A 79 0.59 11.52 -3.64
CA LYS A 79 1.22 12.66 -2.94
C LYS A 79 0.44 13.98 -3.07
N TYR A 80 -0.48 14.06 -4.03
CA TYR A 80 -1.22 15.28 -4.34
C TYR A 80 -2.71 15.05 -4.06
N SER A 81 -3.30 15.86 -3.20
CA SER A 81 -4.65 15.72 -2.60
C SER A 81 -5.83 15.51 -3.55
N SER A 82 -5.67 15.75 -4.85
CA SER A 82 -6.75 15.60 -5.86
C SER A 82 -7.04 14.14 -6.29
N TRP A 83 -6.29 13.15 -5.78
CA TRP A 83 -6.31 11.76 -6.28
C TRP A 83 -7.10 10.78 -5.41
N ASN A 84 -7.66 11.23 -4.29
CA ASN A 84 -8.37 10.37 -3.34
C ASN A 84 -9.54 9.63 -3.99
N SER A 85 -10.31 10.26 -4.87
CA SER A 85 -11.49 9.62 -5.49
C SER A 85 -11.17 8.42 -6.38
N PHE A 86 -9.99 8.39 -7.01
CA PHE A 86 -9.57 7.23 -7.80
C PHE A 86 -9.07 6.09 -6.92
N LEU A 87 -8.29 6.41 -5.88
CA LEU A 87 -7.84 5.43 -4.89
C LEU A 87 -9.03 4.77 -4.21
N THR A 88 -10.00 5.56 -3.74
CA THR A 88 -11.24 5.04 -3.14
C THR A 88 -11.95 4.06 -4.09
N ARG A 89 -12.04 4.37 -5.39
CA ARG A 89 -12.61 3.45 -6.38
C ARG A 89 -11.82 2.15 -6.55
N LEU A 90 -10.50 2.22 -6.60
CA LEU A 90 -9.64 1.03 -6.66
C LEU A 90 -9.86 0.15 -5.44
N ILE A 91 -9.81 0.74 -4.26
CA ILE A 91 -10.01 0.02 -2.99
C ILE A 91 -11.41 -0.59 -2.92
N ASN A 92 -12.46 0.17 -3.25
CA ASN A 92 -13.84 -0.33 -3.25
C ASN A 92 -14.03 -1.54 -4.18
N ASN A 93 -13.41 -1.52 -5.36
CA ASN A 93 -13.48 -2.65 -6.28
C ASN A 93 -12.71 -3.87 -5.76
N ALA A 94 -11.58 -3.65 -5.11
CA ALA A 94 -10.76 -4.70 -4.54
C ALA A 94 -11.44 -5.36 -3.33
N VAL A 95 -11.95 -4.56 -2.42
CA VAL A 95 -12.63 -5.00 -1.18
C VAL A 95 -13.88 -5.82 -1.47
N LYS A 96 -14.65 -5.44 -2.50
CA LYS A 96 -15.83 -6.23 -2.93
C LYS A 96 -15.49 -7.63 -3.42
N ALA A 97 -14.27 -7.86 -3.84
CA ALA A 97 -13.83 -9.13 -4.40
C ALA A 97 -13.04 -9.98 -3.39
N GLU A 98 -12.75 -9.45 -2.21
CA GLU A 98 -11.94 -10.13 -1.19
C GLU A 98 -12.60 -10.05 0.19
N GLU A 99 -12.81 -11.21 0.80
CA GLU A 99 -13.28 -11.34 2.18
C GLU A 99 -12.07 -11.53 3.10
N LEU A 100 -12.05 -10.79 4.20
CA LEU A 100 -11.04 -10.98 5.23
C LEU A 100 -11.27 -12.30 5.97
N PRO A 101 -10.21 -13.00 6.41
CA PRO A 101 -10.36 -14.17 7.27
C PRO A 101 -11.00 -13.79 8.60
N MET A 102 -11.65 -14.77 9.25
CA MET A 102 -12.38 -14.55 10.53
C MET A 102 -11.47 -13.98 11.63
N GLU A 103 -10.22 -14.36 11.64
CA GLU A 103 -9.21 -13.89 12.60
C GLU A 103 -8.95 -12.38 12.48
N ALA A 104 -9.34 -11.78 11.37
CA ALA A 104 -9.19 -10.35 11.10
C ALA A 104 -10.45 -9.53 11.43
N SER A 105 -11.52 -10.13 11.93
CA SER A 105 -12.80 -9.45 12.18
C SER A 105 -12.70 -8.23 13.12
N ASP A 106 -11.82 -8.29 14.10
CA ASP A 106 -11.55 -7.24 15.09
C ASP A 106 -10.13 -6.70 14.99
N ALA A 107 -9.49 -6.87 13.83
CA ALA A 107 -8.11 -6.44 13.64
C ALA A 107 -7.99 -4.90 13.63
N VAL A 108 -6.86 -4.42 14.13
CA VAL A 108 -6.48 -3.00 14.01
C VAL A 108 -5.58 -2.83 12.79
N MET A 109 -5.92 -1.87 11.93
CA MET A 109 -5.10 -1.53 10.77
C MET A 109 -3.96 -0.61 11.15
N LEU A 110 -2.75 -1.01 10.78
CA LEU A 110 -1.53 -0.25 11.01
C LEU A 110 -0.83 0.04 9.68
N PRO A 111 -0.75 1.31 9.25
CA PRO A 111 0.11 1.65 8.12
C PRO A 111 1.57 1.39 8.46
N ILE A 112 2.32 0.78 7.53
CA ILE A 112 3.77 0.59 7.69
C ILE A 112 4.46 1.95 7.59
N PRO A 113 5.17 2.41 8.64
CA PRO A 113 5.73 3.75 8.66
C PRO A 113 6.87 3.92 7.64
N LEU A 114 6.81 4.99 6.87
CA LEU A 114 7.86 5.39 5.94
C LEU A 114 9.18 5.74 6.67
N HIS A 115 10.30 5.59 5.97
CA HIS A 115 11.57 6.10 6.47
C HIS A 115 11.52 7.64 6.59
N ARG A 116 11.99 8.22 7.72
CA ARG A 116 11.93 9.67 8.00
C ARG A 116 12.54 10.56 6.93
N VAL A 117 13.57 10.11 6.22
CA VAL A 117 14.15 10.84 5.08
C VAL A 117 13.10 10.94 3.97
N ARG A 118 12.37 9.87 3.67
CA ARG A 118 11.28 9.88 2.68
C ARG A 118 10.04 10.64 3.17
N GLN A 119 9.82 10.72 4.49
CA GLN A 119 8.75 11.53 5.08
C GLN A 119 8.97 13.04 4.90
N ARG A 120 10.23 13.53 4.93
CA ARG A 120 10.55 14.94 4.68
C ARG A 120 10.38 15.33 3.22
N ASP A 121 10.70 14.41 2.32
CA ASP A 121 10.56 14.61 0.87
C ASP A 121 9.12 14.36 0.38
N ARG A 122 8.31 13.70 1.19
CA ARG A 122 6.91 13.34 0.90
C ARG A 122 6.03 13.94 1.98
N ALA A 123 5.28 14.99 1.63
CA ALA A 123 4.28 15.62 2.52
C ALA A 123 3.12 14.66 2.91
N PHE A 124 3.22 13.36 2.54
CA PHE A 124 2.09 12.44 2.56
C PHE A 124 2.53 10.98 2.78
N ASP A 125 1.85 10.26 3.68
CA ASP A 125 2.06 8.84 3.91
C ASP A 125 1.03 8.02 3.10
N GLN A 126 1.49 7.36 2.05
CA GLN A 126 0.67 6.57 1.14
C GLN A 126 0.00 5.39 1.85
N ALA A 127 0.75 4.70 2.71
CA ALA A 127 0.24 3.57 3.48
C ALA A 127 -0.88 4.01 4.43
N ALA A 128 -0.75 5.19 5.06
CA ALA A 128 -1.78 5.73 5.95
C ALA A 128 -3.08 6.06 5.21
N VAL A 129 -3.00 6.58 3.99
CA VAL A 129 -4.21 6.85 3.19
C VAL A 129 -4.88 5.57 2.75
N ILE A 130 -4.11 4.60 2.25
CA ILE A 130 -4.65 3.30 1.87
C ILE A 130 -5.29 2.62 3.09
N ALA A 131 -4.62 2.63 4.23
CA ALA A 131 -5.13 2.04 5.48
C ALA A 131 -6.44 2.67 5.92
N ARG A 132 -6.57 4.01 5.82
CA ARG A 132 -7.80 4.73 6.19
C ARG A 132 -8.98 4.34 5.31
N GLU A 133 -8.77 4.28 3.99
CA GLU A 133 -9.81 3.85 3.05
C GLU A 133 -10.22 2.39 3.29
N LEU A 134 -9.26 1.49 3.50
CA LEU A 134 -9.54 0.08 3.81
C LEU A 134 -10.27 -0.09 5.14
N ALA A 135 -9.86 0.64 6.17
CA ALA A 135 -10.49 0.60 7.49
C ALA A 135 -11.97 1.00 7.41
N GLN A 136 -12.29 2.04 6.63
CA GLN A 136 -13.67 2.46 6.38
C GLN A 136 -14.49 1.38 5.66
N GLN A 137 -13.91 0.74 4.63
CA GLN A 137 -14.61 -0.27 3.83
C GLN A 137 -14.87 -1.57 4.60
N TRP A 138 -13.94 -2.00 5.44
CA TRP A 138 -14.06 -3.21 6.25
C TRP A 138 -14.60 -2.96 7.65
N ASN A 139 -14.96 -1.71 7.96
CA ASN A 139 -15.45 -1.29 9.30
C ASN A 139 -14.49 -1.69 10.44
N LEU A 140 -13.19 -1.50 10.20
CA LEU A 140 -12.11 -1.77 11.16
C LEU A 140 -11.56 -0.47 11.75
N THR A 141 -10.94 -0.56 12.92
CA THR A 141 -10.22 0.56 13.52
C THR A 141 -8.83 0.71 12.90
N MET A 142 -8.30 1.93 12.89
CA MET A 142 -6.96 2.25 12.43
C MET A 142 -6.18 2.97 13.53
N ASP A 143 -4.91 2.62 13.71
CA ASP A 143 -4.01 3.31 14.64
C ASP A 143 -2.64 3.56 14.00
N GLU A 144 -2.27 4.81 13.80
CA GLU A 144 -0.98 5.24 13.26
C GLU A 144 0.12 5.35 14.35
N SER A 145 -0.27 5.25 15.62
CA SER A 145 0.64 5.48 16.76
C SER A 145 1.33 4.21 17.27
N LEU A 146 0.71 3.06 17.05
CA LEU A 146 1.18 1.76 17.58
C LEU A 146 2.48 1.27 16.95
N LEU A 147 2.73 1.62 15.69
CA LEU A 147 3.93 1.20 14.97
C LEU A 147 4.73 2.42 14.52
N LYS A 148 5.98 2.51 14.96
CA LYS A 148 6.88 3.65 14.64
C LYS A 148 8.18 3.15 14.05
N ARG A 149 8.76 3.92 13.13
CA ARG A 149 10.10 3.67 12.62
C ARG A 149 11.12 4.48 13.39
N LYS A 150 12.11 3.81 13.99
CA LYS A 150 13.24 4.45 14.68
C LYS A 150 14.19 5.11 13.66
N LYS A 151 14.88 6.17 14.10
CA LYS A 151 15.97 6.78 13.35
C LYS A 151 17.19 5.86 13.45
N TYR A 152 17.54 5.15 12.38
CA TYR A 152 18.77 4.35 12.36
C TYR A 152 19.88 5.10 11.67
N THR A 153 21.06 5.19 12.30
CA THR A 153 22.18 6.05 11.89
C THR A 153 23.34 5.30 11.22
N LYS A 154 23.26 3.99 11.03
CA LYS A 154 24.34 3.25 10.34
C LYS A 154 24.22 3.33 8.82
N THR A 155 25.31 3.78 8.20
CA THR A 155 25.48 3.90 6.74
C THR A 155 25.39 2.51 6.07
N GLN A 156 24.52 2.38 5.07
CA GLN A 156 24.12 1.10 4.44
C GLN A 156 25.13 0.55 3.41
N THR A 157 26.27 1.16 3.21
CA THR A 157 27.14 0.86 2.07
C THR A 157 28.02 -0.38 2.20
N THR A 158 28.11 -1.01 3.37
CA THR A 158 29.01 -2.16 3.62
C THR A 158 28.38 -3.34 4.34
N LEU A 159 27.04 -3.41 4.44
CA LEU A 159 26.39 -4.44 5.25
C LEU A 159 26.14 -5.74 4.48
N SER A 160 26.41 -6.89 5.12
CA SER A 160 25.99 -8.21 4.67
C SER A 160 24.46 -8.36 4.63
N ILE A 161 23.96 -9.43 4.00
CA ILE A 161 22.52 -9.72 3.94
C ILE A 161 21.92 -9.87 5.36
N GLN A 162 22.63 -10.53 6.25
CA GLN A 162 22.20 -10.74 7.64
C GLN A 162 22.13 -9.41 8.41
N GLU A 163 23.16 -8.59 8.33
CA GLU A 163 23.16 -7.26 8.96
C GLU A 163 22.06 -6.35 8.42
N ARG A 164 21.70 -6.48 7.12
CA ARG A 164 20.56 -5.74 6.56
C ARG A 164 19.23 -6.21 7.14
N GLN A 165 19.06 -7.51 7.38
CA GLN A 165 17.87 -8.07 8.02
C GLN A 165 17.77 -7.62 9.49
N GLU A 166 18.85 -7.71 10.25
CA GLU A 166 18.91 -7.21 11.65
C GLU A 166 18.63 -5.70 11.71
N ASN A 167 19.22 -4.93 10.82
CA ASN A 167 18.96 -3.48 10.73
C ASN A 167 17.51 -3.17 10.38
N MET A 168 16.89 -3.95 9.49
CA MET A 168 15.47 -3.81 9.16
C MET A 168 14.59 -4.13 10.37
N TYR A 169 14.91 -5.20 11.08
CA TYR A 169 14.25 -5.61 12.31
C TYR A 169 14.34 -4.55 13.41
N MET A 170 15.54 -3.98 13.62
CA MET A 170 15.77 -2.93 14.62
C MET A 170 15.16 -1.57 14.23
N ALA A 171 14.75 -1.41 12.98
CA ALA A 171 14.21 -0.16 12.47
C ALA A 171 12.81 0.17 13.01
N PHE A 172 12.07 -0.83 13.51
CA PHE A 172 10.69 -0.66 13.97
C PHE A 172 10.57 -0.79 15.50
N GLN A 173 9.60 -0.09 16.05
CA GLN A 173 9.20 -0.14 17.43
C GLN A 173 7.69 -0.09 17.51
N THR A 174 7.10 -0.93 18.36
CA THR A 174 5.68 -0.91 18.68
C THR A 174 5.46 -0.33 20.09
N ALA A 175 4.24 0.07 20.38
CA ALA A 175 3.80 0.29 21.75
C ALA A 175 3.79 -1.06 22.51
N GLU A 176 3.81 -1.02 23.83
CA GLU A 176 3.53 -2.17 24.67
C GLU A 176 2.06 -2.60 24.54
N ASN A 177 1.79 -3.90 24.67
CA ASN A 177 0.42 -4.45 24.57
C ASN A 177 -0.28 -4.16 23.24
N THR A 178 0.28 -4.67 22.14
CA THR A 178 -0.34 -4.56 20.83
C THR A 178 -1.65 -5.36 20.73
N PRO A 179 -2.58 -4.97 19.84
CA PRO A 179 -3.80 -5.73 19.58
C PRO A 179 -3.50 -7.18 19.19
N LYS A 180 -4.40 -8.10 19.55
CA LYS A 180 -4.25 -9.53 19.22
C LYS A 180 -4.21 -9.80 17.72
N ALA A 181 -5.08 -9.12 16.97
CA ALA A 181 -5.11 -9.19 15.52
C ALA A 181 -4.74 -7.82 14.93
N VAL A 182 -3.83 -7.82 13.97
CA VAL A 182 -3.32 -6.61 13.29
C VAL A 182 -3.26 -6.85 11.78
N ILE A 183 -3.67 -5.86 11.02
CA ILE A 183 -3.44 -5.79 9.57
C ILE A 183 -2.44 -4.69 9.27
N LEU A 184 -1.26 -5.07 8.82
CA LEU A 184 -0.28 -4.15 8.26
C LEU A 184 -0.73 -3.69 6.86
N VAL A 185 -0.55 -2.40 6.55
CA VAL A 185 -0.89 -1.84 5.25
C VAL A 185 0.31 -1.16 4.62
N ASP A 186 0.58 -1.43 3.34
CA ASP A 186 1.64 -0.78 2.56
C ASP A 186 1.14 -0.50 1.13
N ASP A 187 1.86 0.31 0.37
CA ASP A 187 1.55 0.63 -1.02
C ASP A 187 1.90 -0.52 -1.97
N VAL A 188 3.10 -1.09 -1.83
CA VAL A 188 3.62 -2.13 -2.75
C VAL A 188 4.28 -3.28 -2.01
N LEU A 189 3.77 -4.48 -2.23
CA LEU A 189 4.39 -5.72 -1.77
C LEU A 189 5.50 -6.14 -2.74
N THR A 190 6.75 -6.07 -2.29
CA THR A 190 7.91 -6.59 -3.05
C THR A 190 8.37 -7.94 -2.49
N THR A 191 9.28 -7.94 -1.54
CA THR A 191 9.80 -9.16 -0.88
C THR A 191 9.03 -9.52 0.40
N GLY A 192 8.28 -8.58 0.98
CA GLY A 192 7.64 -8.73 2.27
C GLY A 192 8.54 -8.47 3.49
N SER A 193 9.85 -8.21 3.28
CA SER A 193 10.81 -8.07 4.39
C SER A 193 10.47 -6.96 5.38
N THR A 194 9.91 -5.85 4.89
CA THR A 194 9.49 -4.74 5.76
C THR A 194 8.31 -5.14 6.63
N ALA A 195 7.31 -5.80 6.04
CA ALA A 195 6.13 -6.27 6.75
C ALA A 195 6.49 -7.37 7.76
N ASP A 196 7.38 -8.29 7.38
CA ASP A 196 7.86 -9.34 8.28
C ASP A 196 8.60 -8.76 9.50
N ALA A 197 9.46 -7.76 9.31
CA ALA A 197 10.12 -7.05 10.42
C ALA A 197 9.14 -6.34 11.36
N CYS A 198 8.06 -5.75 10.81
CA CYS A 198 6.98 -5.17 11.61
C CYS A 198 6.22 -6.26 12.38
N ALA A 199 5.90 -7.38 11.71
CA ALA A 199 5.16 -8.49 12.30
C ALA A 199 5.91 -9.10 13.50
N VAL A 200 7.22 -9.28 13.40
CA VAL A 200 8.05 -9.73 14.54
C VAL A 200 7.85 -8.81 15.73
N ARG A 201 7.95 -7.50 15.55
CA ARG A 201 7.80 -6.53 16.67
C ARG A 201 6.41 -6.57 17.29
N LEU A 202 5.38 -6.73 16.45
CA LEU A 202 4.01 -6.86 16.92
C LEU A 202 3.80 -8.13 17.75
N ARG A 203 4.35 -9.25 17.29
CA ARG A 203 4.28 -10.53 18.01
C ARG A 203 5.01 -10.50 19.35
N GLU A 204 6.20 -9.90 19.41
CA GLU A 204 6.96 -9.70 20.67
C GLU A 204 6.16 -8.89 21.71
N ASN A 205 5.24 -8.03 21.26
CA ASN A 205 4.43 -7.17 22.12
C ASN A 205 2.97 -7.62 22.24
N GLY A 206 2.65 -8.86 21.85
CA GLY A 206 1.38 -9.51 22.20
C GLY A 206 0.42 -9.81 21.06
N SER A 207 0.73 -9.45 19.80
CA SER A 207 -0.11 -9.83 18.66
C SER A 207 0.02 -11.32 18.36
N THR A 208 -1.11 -11.99 18.21
CA THR A 208 -1.19 -13.43 17.92
C THR A 208 -1.49 -13.69 16.44
N TRP A 209 -2.07 -12.73 15.73
CA TRP A 209 -2.35 -12.79 14.32
C TRP A 209 -1.91 -11.49 13.61
N VAL A 210 -1.16 -11.62 12.51
CA VAL A 210 -0.66 -10.48 11.73
C VAL A 210 -0.89 -10.72 10.25
N GLY A 211 -1.77 -9.92 9.65
CA GLY A 211 -2.00 -9.87 8.21
C GLY A 211 -1.25 -8.74 7.52
N LEU A 212 -1.14 -8.83 6.20
CA LEU A 212 -0.61 -7.77 5.32
C LEU A 212 -1.57 -7.53 4.17
N VAL A 213 -1.89 -6.26 3.94
CA VAL A 213 -2.66 -5.82 2.78
C VAL A 213 -1.89 -4.75 2.03
N THR A 214 -1.75 -4.91 0.71
CA THR A 214 -1.08 -3.92 -0.15
C THR A 214 -1.90 -3.59 -1.38
N LEU A 215 -1.72 -2.39 -1.90
CA LEU A 215 -2.42 -1.98 -3.12
C LEU A 215 -1.90 -2.75 -4.34
N ALA A 216 -0.59 -2.94 -4.45
CA ALA A 216 0.00 -3.58 -5.62
C ALA A 216 1.20 -4.49 -5.30
N THR A 217 1.47 -5.42 -6.22
CA THR A 217 2.67 -6.25 -6.21
C THR A 217 3.23 -6.41 -7.62
N PRO A 218 4.56 -6.46 -7.81
CA PRO A 218 5.15 -6.86 -9.08
C PRO A 218 4.60 -8.21 -9.52
N LYS A 219 4.40 -8.41 -10.84
CA LYS A 219 4.03 -9.73 -11.36
C LYS A 219 5.03 -10.76 -10.86
N LEU A 220 4.59 -11.67 -10.02
CA LEU A 220 5.43 -12.80 -9.63
C LEU A 220 5.82 -13.56 -10.89
N LYS A 221 7.11 -13.61 -11.18
CA LYS A 221 7.62 -14.50 -12.23
C LYS A 221 7.15 -15.90 -11.87
N LYS A 222 6.65 -16.68 -12.84
CA LYS A 222 6.08 -18.04 -12.76
C LYS A 222 6.95 -19.11 -12.05
N LYS A 223 7.73 -18.75 -11.04
CA LYS A 223 8.64 -19.67 -10.33
C LYS A 223 7.97 -20.46 -9.19
N TYR A 224 6.69 -20.16 -8.93
CA TYR A 224 5.94 -20.79 -7.83
C TYR A 224 4.59 -21.35 -8.35
N ARG A 225 4.68 -22.30 -9.29
CA ARG A 225 3.62 -23.25 -9.60
C ARG A 225 3.97 -24.60 -8.99
#